data_8fbddd41228d58a86b642aa6b3e5f59e
#
_entry.id   8fbddd41228d58a86b642aa6b3e5f59e
#
_cell.length_a   1.000
_cell.length_b   1.000
_cell.length_c   1.000
_cell.angle_alpha   90.00
_cell.angle_beta   90.00
_cell.angle_gamma   90.00
#
_symmetry.space_group_name_H-M   'P 1'
#
loop_
_entity.id
_entity.type
_entity.pdbx_description
1 polymer ?
#
loop_
_entity_poly.entity_id
_entity_poly.type
_entity_poly.pdbx_seq_one_letter_code
_entity_poly.pdbx_strand_id
1 'polypeptide(L)'
;MKPAFLPRALTAFLLALGTAIAPATAETLDKVSFGTNWVAEAEHGGFFQAAADGTYKRYGLDVTIVPGGPNDNNRMLLISGKLDFFMAANTLMSFDAVANNVPVVAVAAIFQKDPQVFLTHADSRVAKLEDLKPLTLFVSKEGISSYFQWLKSEYGFSESKVRPYTFNSQPFIANRMSAMQGYVTSEPYAVEKAAKFKPGVILLADYGYSAYSTLIETRRDLVDKKPDLVQRFVDASIVGWYTYLYGDNADGNAMIKKLNPEMTDELIAYSVAKMKEYGIVDSGDAVKDGIGAMSDARIGSFFDKMARAGVVKRDIDFRKAYSLRFINKGVGLDLRPKNQ
;
A
#
# COMPACT_ATOMS: atom_id res chain seq x y z
N MET A 1 -98.19 -19.21 -29.10
CA MET A 1 -97.50 -19.19 -27.83
C MET A 1 -96.01 -19.39 -28.06
N LYS A 2 -95.20 -18.35 -27.88
CA LYS A 2 -93.73 -18.43 -28.06
C LYS A 2 -93.10 -18.28 -26.72
N PRO A 3 -92.12 -19.07 -26.32
CA PRO A 3 -91.40 -18.88 -25.05
C PRO A 3 -90.30 -17.84 -25.22
N ALA A 4 -90.10 -16.99 -24.12
CA ALA A 4 -89.14 -15.96 -24.05
C ALA A 4 -87.76 -16.53 -23.66
N PHE A 5 -86.71 -16.04 -24.28
CA PHE A 5 -85.29 -16.32 -23.95
C PHE A 5 -84.79 -15.22 -23.00
N LEU A 6 -84.31 -15.60 -21.82
CA LEU A 6 -83.50 -14.75 -20.96
C LEU A 6 -82.02 -14.83 -21.29
N PRO A 7 -81.28 -13.73 -21.34
CA PRO A 7 -79.84 -13.78 -21.48
C PRO A 7 -79.12 -14.01 -20.13
N ARG A 8 -78.18 -14.97 -20.09
CA ARG A 8 -77.25 -15.21 -18.98
C ARG A 8 -76.14 -14.15 -19.00
N ALA A 9 -76.10 -13.34 -17.96
CA ALA A 9 -74.96 -12.45 -17.74
C ALA A 9 -73.72 -13.24 -17.26
N LEU A 10 -72.65 -13.15 -18.03
CA LEU A 10 -71.32 -13.69 -17.67
C LEU A 10 -70.57 -12.64 -16.84
N THR A 11 -70.41 -12.88 -15.53
CA THR A 11 -69.63 -12.03 -14.65
C THR A 11 -68.18 -12.46 -14.75
N ALA A 12 -67.34 -11.65 -15.43
CA ALA A 12 -65.88 -11.86 -15.47
C ALA A 12 -65.25 -11.36 -14.16
N PHE A 13 -64.65 -12.28 -13.43
CA PHE A 13 -63.88 -11.98 -12.20
C PHE A 13 -62.44 -11.70 -12.62
N LEU A 14 -62.04 -10.43 -12.68
CA LEU A 14 -60.64 -10.02 -12.85
C LEU A 14 -59.88 -10.25 -11.57
N LEU A 15 -59.02 -11.30 -11.48
CA LEU A 15 -58.02 -11.47 -10.49
C LEU A 15 -56.89 -10.48 -10.77
N ALA A 16 -56.83 -9.37 -10.01
CA ALA A 16 -55.67 -8.49 -9.99
C ALA A 16 -54.54 -9.16 -9.17
N LEU A 17 -53.54 -9.75 -9.83
CA LEU A 17 -52.28 -10.16 -9.20
C LEU A 17 -51.53 -8.90 -8.82
N GLY A 18 -51.64 -8.46 -7.56
CA GLY A 18 -50.80 -7.46 -6.96
C GLY A 18 -49.41 -8.07 -6.74
N THR A 19 -48.44 -7.75 -7.57
CA THR A 19 -47.02 -8.02 -7.30
C THR A 19 -46.62 -7.12 -6.13
N ALA A 20 -46.56 -7.68 -4.93
CA ALA A 20 -45.95 -7.01 -3.79
C ALA A 20 -44.45 -6.87 -4.07
N ILE A 21 -44.00 -5.68 -4.49
CA ILE A 21 -42.59 -5.31 -4.53
C ILE A 21 -42.14 -5.24 -3.06
N ALA A 22 -41.49 -6.29 -2.56
CA ALA A 22 -40.84 -6.23 -1.26
C ALA A 22 -39.82 -5.09 -1.31
N PRO A 23 -39.80 -4.18 -0.30
CA PRO A 23 -38.78 -3.16 -0.24
C PRO A 23 -37.42 -3.87 -0.18
N ALA A 24 -36.54 -3.55 -1.12
CA ALA A 24 -35.16 -3.97 -1.05
C ALA A 24 -34.61 -3.40 0.28
N THR A 25 -34.36 -4.26 1.25
CA THR A 25 -33.64 -3.89 2.46
C THR A 25 -32.28 -3.37 2.00
N ALA A 26 -32.02 -2.08 2.19
CA ALA A 26 -30.71 -1.50 1.97
C ALA A 26 -29.73 -2.34 2.81
N GLU A 27 -28.82 -3.03 2.14
CA GLU A 27 -27.80 -3.85 2.79
C GLU A 27 -26.98 -2.90 3.66
N THR A 28 -26.97 -3.12 4.98
CA THR A 28 -26.23 -2.25 5.91
C THR A 28 -24.74 -2.51 5.72
N LEU A 29 -24.01 -1.48 5.25
CA LEU A 29 -22.57 -1.55 5.09
C LEU A 29 -21.86 -1.67 6.44
N ASP A 30 -20.88 -2.56 6.54
CA ASP A 30 -19.98 -2.60 7.69
C ASP A 30 -19.07 -1.36 7.71
N LYS A 31 -19.11 -0.62 8.82
CA LYS A 31 -18.20 0.52 9.01
C LYS A 31 -16.80 0.03 9.30
N VAL A 32 -15.83 0.54 8.56
CA VAL A 32 -14.41 0.18 8.64
C VAL A 32 -13.57 1.45 8.68
N SER A 33 -12.60 1.49 9.58
CA SER A 33 -11.62 2.57 9.69
C SER A 33 -10.22 2.08 9.29
N PHE A 34 -9.56 2.84 8.39
CA PHE A 34 -8.24 2.53 7.87
C PHE A 34 -7.30 3.73 8.03
N GLY A 35 -6.23 3.57 8.80
CA GLY A 35 -5.21 4.61 8.99
C GLY A 35 -4.04 4.42 8.03
N THR A 36 -3.59 5.49 7.35
CA THR A 36 -2.32 5.48 6.63
C THR A 36 -1.18 5.94 7.54
N ASN A 37 0.06 5.61 7.19
CA ASN A 37 1.25 5.99 7.95
C ASN A 37 1.83 7.36 7.55
N TRP A 38 1.28 7.96 6.47
CA TRP A 38 1.71 9.23 5.93
C TRP A 38 0.53 10.03 5.42
N VAL A 39 0.76 11.29 5.01
CA VAL A 39 -0.25 12.12 4.36
C VAL A 39 -0.77 11.46 3.08
N ALA A 40 -1.92 11.89 2.62
CA ALA A 40 -2.50 11.36 1.39
C ALA A 40 -1.57 11.62 0.19
N GLU A 41 -1.23 10.55 -0.55
CA GLU A 41 -0.30 10.58 -1.68
C GLU A 41 -0.61 9.44 -2.66
N ALA A 42 0.03 9.49 -3.85
CA ALA A 42 -0.20 8.48 -4.90
C ALA A 42 0.23 7.07 -4.48
N GLU A 43 1.18 6.95 -3.57
CA GLU A 43 1.63 5.71 -2.94
C GLU A 43 0.56 5.01 -2.09
N HIS A 44 -0.53 5.70 -1.81
CA HIS A 44 -1.74 5.17 -1.16
C HIS A 44 -2.92 5.05 -2.12
N GLY A 45 -2.69 5.33 -3.41
CA GLY A 45 -3.71 5.60 -4.41
C GLY A 45 -4.78 4.54 -4.57
N GLY A 46 -4.43 3.25 -4.50
CA GLY A 46 -5.41 2.18 -4.63
C GLY A 46 -6.45 2.15 -3.51
N PHE A 47 -6.07 2.53 -2.29
CA PHE A 47 -7.02 2.63 -1.18
C PHE A 47 -7.96 3.82 -1.35
N PHE A 48 -7.44 4.98 -1.77
CA PHE A 48 -8.25 6.16 -2.07
C PHE A 48 -9.16 5.91 -3.26
N GLN A 49 -8.68 5.20 -4.28
CA GLN A 49 -9.49 4.78 -5.42
C GLN A 49 -10.67 3.93 -5.00
N ALA A 50 -10.42 2.86 -4.22
CA ALA A 50 -11.47 1.97 -3.73
C ALA A 50 -12.53 2.69 -2.89
N ALA A 51 -12.13 3.73 -2.15
CA ALA A 51 -13.05 4.56 -1.37
C ALA A 51 -13.87 5.50 -2.27
N ALA A 52 -13.22 6.14 -3.25
CA ALA A 52 -13.82 7.17 -4.07
C ALA A 52 -14.75 6.60 -5.15
N ASP A 53 -14.37 5.50 -5.83
CA ASP A 53 -15.15 4.88 -6.90
C ASP A 53 -16.25 3.92 -6.42
N GLY A 54 -16.38 3.77 -5.10
CA GLY A 54 -17.38 2.89 -4.47
C GLY A 54 -16.99 1.41 -4.46
N THR A 55 -15.74 1.04 -4.76
CA THR A 55 -15.28 -0.36 -4.69
C THR A 55 -15.52 -0.94 -3.29
N TYR A 56 -15.12 -0.25 -2.21
CA TYR A 56 -15.41 -0.73 -0.86
C TYR A 56 -16.91 -0.97 -0.62
N LYS A 57 -17.78 -0.08 -1.12
CA LYS A 57 -19.24 -0.23 -0.97
C LYS A 57 -19.75 -1.48 -1.70
N ARG A 58 -19.22 -1.79 -2.90
CA ARG A 58 -19.55 -3.03 -3.64
C ARG A 58 -19.17 -4.30 -2.87
N TYR A 59 -18.19 -4.19 -1.98
CA TYR A 59 -17.79 -5.27 -1.05
C TYR A 59 -18.50 -5.19 0.31
N GLY A 60 -19.58 -4.41 0.44
CA GLY A 60 -20.36 -4.28 1.66
C GLY A 60 -19.68 -3.48 2.78
N LEU A 61 -18.73 -2.59 2.43
CA LEU A 61 -17.93 -1.84 3.41
C LEU A 61 -18.15 -0.32 3.24
N ASP A 62 -18.28 0.38 4.37
CA ASP A 62 -18.22 1.85 4.46
C ASP A 62 -16.88 2.23 5.09
N VAL A 63 -15.87 2.48 4.24
CA VAL A 63 -14.49 2.69 4.67
C VAL A 63 -14.20 4.16 4.86
N THR A 64 -13.75 4.53 6.06
CA THR A 64 -13.17 5.85 6.36
C THR A 64 -11.66 5.75 6.39
N ILE A 65 -10.97 6.46 5.48
CA ILE A 65 -9.50 6.56 5.49
C ILE A 65 -9.10 7.73 6.38
N VAL A 66 -8.19 7.46 7.33
CA VAL A 66 -7.60 8.45 8.25
C VAL A 66 -6.15 8.67 7.82
N PRO A 67 -5.82 9.77 7.11
CA PRO A 67 -4.46 10.06 6.73
C PRO A 67 -3.55 10.23 7.94
N GLY A 68 -2.31 9.76 7.82
CA GLY A 68 -1.25 9.96 8.79
C GLY A 68 -0.43 11.22 8.51
N GLY A 69 0.80 11.22 8.99
CA GLY A 69 1.75 12.31 8.82
C GLY A 69 3.00 12.14 9.68
N PRO A 70 3.94 13.10 9.67
CA PRO A 70 5.21 12.97 10.39
C PRO A 70 5.09 12.74 11.90
N ASN A 71 3.97 13.12 12.49
CA ASN A 71 3.71 12.99 13.93
C ASN A 71 2.43 12.19 14.21
N ASP A 72 2.00 11.34 13.26
CA ASP A 72 0.79 10.55 13.45
C ASP A 72 0.99 9.44 14.50
N ASN A 73 -0.14 8.96 15.01
CA ASN A 73 -0.21 7.84 15.93
C ASN A 73 -1.19 6.75 15.47
N ASN A 74 -1.47 6.68 14.17
CA ASN A 74 -2.47 5.78 13.59
C ASN A 74 -2.20 4.32 13.96
N ARG A 75 -0.93 3.91 14.05
CA ARG A 75 -0.59 2.56 14.52
C ARG A 75 -1.01 2.33 15.97
N MET A 76 -0.89 3.32 16.84
CA MET A 76 -1.37 3.22 18.23
C MET A 76 -2.91 3.18 18.30
N LEU A 77 -3.59 3.87 17.35
CA LEU A 77 -5.05 3.79 17.22
C LEU A 77 -5.48 2.39 16.76
N LEU A 78 -4.74 1.74 15.86
CA LEU A 78 -4.97 0.33 15.52
C LEU A 78 -4.83 -0.57 16.76
N ILE A 79 -3.71 -0.47 17.48
CA ILE A 79 -3.40 -1.30 18.66
C ILE A 79 -4.48 -1.13 19.74
N SER A 80 -4.97 0.10 19.95
CA SER A 80 -6.02 0.40 20.91
C SER A 80 -7.43 0.05 20.45
N GLY A 81 -7.62 -0.44 19.22
CA GLY A 81 -8.91 -0.80 18.64
C GLY A 81 -9.76 0.38 18.15
N LYS A 82 -9.16 1.56 18.02
CA LYS A 82 -9.81 2.75 17.45
C LYS A 82 -9.74 2.81 15.93
N LEU A 83 -8.85 2.04 15.33
CA LEU A 83 -8.81 1.74 13.89
C LEU A 83 -8.93 0.22 13.69
N ASP A 84 -9.51 -0.18 12.57
CA ASP A 84 -9.64 -1.59 12.19
C ASP A 84 -8.42 -2.08 11.42
N PHE A 85 -7.91 -1.23 10.52
CA PHE A 85 -6.74 -1.50 9.69
C PHE A 85 -5.76 -0.34 9.73
N PHE A 86 -4.50 -0.64 9.43
CA PHE A 86 -3.43 0.33 9.34
C PHE A 86 -2.49 -0.04 8.19
N MET A 87 -1.94 0.95 7.52
CA MET A 87 -0.92 0.77 6.51
C MET A 87 0.47 0.84 7.15
N ALA A 88 1.09 -0.31 7.38
CA ALA A 88 2.45 -0.39 7.87
C ALA A 88 3.46 -0.11 6.74
N ALA A 89 4.55 0.58 7.06
CA ALA A 89 5.55 0.99 6.08
C ALA A 89 6.17 -0.21 5.34
N ASN A 90 6.67 -1.20 6.08
CA ASN A 90 7.29 -2.39 5.51
C ASN A 90 7.34 -3.57 6.51
N THR A 91 7.87 -4.70 6.06
CA THR A 91 7.94 -5.95 6.83
C THR A 91 8.70 -5.82 8.16
N LEU A 92 9.68 -4.89 8.29
CA LEU A 92 10.38 -4.68 9.56
C LEU A 92 9.44 -4.22 10.66
N MET A 93 8.41 -3.43 10.32
CA MET A 93 7.41 -2.95 11.26
C MET A 93 6.57 -4.09 11.84
N SER A 94 6.27 -5.10 11.02
CA SER A 94 5.56 -6.30 11.45
C SER A 94 6.45 -7.23 12.30
N PHE A 95 7.75 -7.31 12.00
CA PHE A 95 8.72 -8.02 12.86
C PHE A 95 8.89 -7.34 14.24
N ASP A 96 8.93 -6.00 14.25
CA ASP A 96 8.97 -5.21 15.49
C ASP A 96 7.73 -5.47 16.36
N ALA A 97 6.55 -5.57 15.74
CA ALA A 97 5.32 -5.93 16.45
C ALA A 97 5.44 -7.27 17.17
N VAL A 98 6.00 -8.29 16.51
CA VAL A 98 6.23 -9.61 17.12
C VAL A 98 7.25 -9.52 18.25
N ALA A 99 8.36 -8.79 18.04
CA ALA A 99 9.41 -8.64 19.04
C ALA A 99 8.91 -7.97 20.33
N ASN A 100 7.90 -7.10 20.22
CA ASN A 100 7.30 -6.35 21.32
C ASN A 100 5.95 -6.92 21.79
N ASN A 101 5.56 -8.11 21.32
CA ASN A 101 4.28 -8.77 21.63
C ASN A 101 3.03 -7.89 21.33
N VAL A 102 3.12 -7.05 20.31
CA VAL A 102 1.99 -6.24 19.84
C VAL A 102 1.05 -7.15 19.03
N PRO A 103 -0.26 -7.23 19.37
CA PRO A 103 -1.19 -8.21 18.79
C PRO A 103 -1.74 -7.80 17.42
N VAL A 104 -0.86 -7.42 16.50
CA VAL A 104 -1.20 -7.12 15.11
C VAL A 104 -0.60 -8.15 14.15
N VAL A 105 -1.09 -8.17 12.92
CA VAL A 105 -0.63 -9.09 11.86
C VAL A 105 -0.81 -8.43 10.50
N ALA A 106 0.19 -8.56 9.62
CA ALA A 106 0.07 -8.17 8.22
C ALA A 106 -0.78 -9.21 7.46
N VAL A 107 -1.78 -8.74 6.71
CA VAL A 107 -2.72 -9.59 5.97
C VAL A 107 -2.61 -9.44 4.46
N ALA A 108 -1.87 -8.44 3.96
CA ALA A 108 -1.52 -8.25 2.56
C ALA A 108 -0.27 -7.34 2.45
N ALA A 109 0.46 -7.45 1.33
CA ALA A 109 1.59 -6.58 0.99
C ALA A 109 1.37 -5.96 -0.39
N ILE A 110 1.00 -4.69 -0.42
CA ILE A 110 0.69 -4.00 -1.67
C ILE A 110 1.96 -3.79 -2.49
N PHE A 111 3.02 -3.26 -1.88
CA PHE A 111 4.27 -3.03 -2.58
C PHE A 111 5.14 -4.27 -2.55
N GLN A 112 5.40 -4.80 -3.73
CA GLN A 112 6.29 -5.93 -3.93
C GLN A 112 7.77 -5.53 -3.88
N LYS A 113 8.08 -4.27 -4.18
CA LYS A 113 9.41 -3.68 -3.94
C LYS A 113 9.25 -2.50 -3.00
N ASP A 114 10.10 -2.43 -1.99
CA ASP A 114 10.24 -1.22 -1.18
C ASP A 114 10.76 -0.09 -2.07
N PRO A 115 10.10 1.07 -2.14
CA PRO A 115 10.47 2.15 -3.06
C PRO A 115 11.70 2.95 -2.64
N GLN A 116 12.38 2.54 -1.57
CA GLN A 116 13.56 3.21 -1.01
C GLN A 116 14.71 3.28 -2.01
N VAL A 117 15.19 4.49 -2.26
CA VAL A 117 16.31 4.77 -3.15
C VAL A 117 17.39 5.61 -2.47
N PHE A 118 18.57 5.64 -3.08
CA PHE A 118 19.49 6.78 -2.98
C PHE A 118 19.46 7.57 -4.29
N LEU A 119 19.32 8.89 -4.14
CA LEU A 119 19.46 9.86 -5.23
C LEU A 119 20.89 10.36 -5.27
N THR A 120 21.43 10.53 -6.48
CA THR A 120 22.78 11.03 -6.72
C THR A 120 22.76 12.20 -7.68
N HIS A 121 23.81 13.02 -7.68
CA HIS A 121 23.97 14.03 -8.71
C HIS A 121 24.24 13.36 -10.07
N ALA A 122 23.73 13.96 -11.14
CA ALA A 122 23.84 13.41 -12.51
C ALA A 122 25.29 13.21 -12.99
N ASP A 123 26.21 14.01 -12.46
CA ASP A 123 27.65 13.98 -12.78
C ASP A 123 28.48 13.16 -11.77
N SER A 124 27.85 12.45 -10.83
CA SER A 124 28.50 11.76 -9.71
C SER A 124 29.27 10.48 -10.09
N ARG A 125 29.16 9.98 -11.32
CA ARG A 125 29.72 8.70 -11.79
C ARG A 125 29.27 7.48 -10.97
N VAL A 126 28.16 7.57 -10.24
CA VAL A 126 27.56 6.46 -9.51
C VAL A 126 26.79 5.59 -10.50
N ALA A 127 27.21 4.34 -10.67
CA ALA A 127 26.55 3.36 -11.53
C ALA A 127 25.90 2.23 -10.72
N LYS A 128 26.37 1.97 -9.50
CA LYS A 128 25.89 0.89 -8.62
C LYS A 128 25.97 1.30 -7.15
N LEU A 129 25.35 0.49 -6.31
CA LEU A 129 25.21 0.77 -4.88
C LEU A 129 26.56 1.01 -4.18
N GLU A 130 27.60 0.22 -4.49
CA GLU A 130 28.92 0.34 -3.85
C GLU A 130 29.61 1.68 -4.14
N ASP A 131 29.28 2.32 -5.26
CA ASP A 131 29.85 3.61 -5.64
C ASP A 131 29.40 4.75 -4.71
N LEU A 132 28.36 4.51 -3.88
CA LEU A 132 27.89 5.45 -2.86
C LEU A 132 28.81 5.52 -1.64
N LYS A 133 29.67 4.52 -1.38
CA LYS A 133 30.49 4.43 -0.16
C LYS A 133 31.37 5.65 0.14
N PRO A 134 32.01 6.30 -0.86
CA PRO A 134 32.83 7.49 -0.60
C PRO A 134 32.00 8.75 -0.34
N LEU A 135 30.71 8.76 -0.70
CA LEU A 135 29.85 9.94 -0.62
C LEU A 135 29.34 10.22 0.79
N THR A 136 28.94 11.46 1.02
CA THR A 136 28.12 11.81 2.18
C THR A 136 26.70 11.30 1.92
N LEU A 137 26.14 10.54 2.87
CA LEU A 137 24.81 9.94 2.75
C LEU A 137 23.82 10.64 3.66
N PHE A 138 22.84 11.30 3.10
CA PHE A 138 21.74 11.89 3.88
C PHE A 138 20.67 10.82 4.11
N VAL A 139 20.53 10.37 5.37
CA VAL A 139 19.66 9.27 5.78
C VAL A 139 18.84 9.69 6.99
N SER A 140 17.54 9.38 7.00
CA SER A 140 16.63 9.63 8.13
C SER A 140 16.98 8.73 9.33
N LYS A 141 16.45 9.09 10.49
CA LYS A 141 16.63 8.29 11.72
C LYS A 141 16.11 6.86 11.52
N GLU A 142 14.95 6.71 10.88
CA GLU A 142 14.33 5.42 10.57
C GLU A 142 15.19 4.63 9.58
N GLY A 143 15.72 5.30 8.55
CA GLY A 143 16.64 4.69 7.59
C GLY A 143 17.91 4.18 8.24
N ILE A 144 18.49 4.96 9.19
CA ILE A 144 19.70 4.54 9.94
C ILE A 144 19.44 3.26 10.75
N SER A 145 18.28 3.15 11.39
CA SER A 145 17.92 1.98 12.21
C SER A 145 17.41 0.78 11.42
N SER A 146 17.18 0.91 10.13
CA SER A 146 16.62 -0.13 9.25
C SER A 146 17.56 -0.52 8.12
N TYR A 147 17.30 -0.06 6.89
CA TYR A 147 18.04 -0.48 5.70
C TYR A 147 19.53 -0.11 5.75
N PHE A 148 19.92 0.94 6.49
CA PHE A 148 21.34 1.31 6.58
C PHE A 148 22.15 0.27 7.38
N GLN A 149 21.56 -0.38 8.41
CA GLN A 149 22.22 -1.49 9.11
C GLN A 149 22.46 -2.67 8.17
N TRP A 150 21.52 -2.96 7.28
CA TRP A 150 21.70 -3.95 6.22
C TRP A 150 22.82 -3.53 5.25
N LEU A 151 22.89 -2.25 4.83
CA LEU A 151 23.98 -1.73 4.01
C LEU A 151 25.35 -1.88 4.68
N LYS A 152 25.42 -1.67 6.00
CA LYS A 152 26.64 -1.91 6.78
C LYS A 152 27.03 -3.38 6.75
N SER A 153 26.09 -4.28 7.04
CA SER A 153 26.31 -5.72 7.16
C SER A 153 26.68 -6.35 5.83
N GLU A 154 25.91 -6.09 4.79
CA GLU A 154 26.05 -6.79 3.51
C GLU A 154 27.04 -6.09 2.55
N TYR A 155 27.15 -4.77 2.64
CA TYR A 155 27.95 -3.97 1.69
C TYR A 155 29.11 -3.21 2.33
N GLY A 156 29.25 -3.22 3.66
CA GLY A 156 30.36 -2.55 4.36
C GLY A 156 30.29 -1.02 4.30
N PHE A 157 29.10 -0.43 4.33
CA PHE A 157 28.93 1.02 4.48
C PHE A 157 29.36 1.50 5.87
N SER A 158 29.80 2.75 5.97
CA SER A 158 30.25 3.36 7.23
C SER A 158 29.33 4.47 7.71
N GLU A 159 28.97 4.43 8.99
CA GLU A 159 28.18 5.50 9.64
C GLU A 159 28.90 6.86 9.62
N SER A 160 30.24 6.89 9.52
CA SER A 160 31.01 8.13 9.46
C SER A 160 30.62 9.03 8.27
N LYS A 161 30.06 8.43 7.23
CA LYS A 161 29.58 9.12 6.03
C LYS A 161 28.14 9.59 6.13
N VAL A 162 27.37 9.17 7.14
CA VAL A 162 25.97 9.50 7.29
C VAL A 162 25.80 10.90 7.89
N ARG A 163 24.82 11.61 7.36
CA ARG A 163 24.30 12.87 7.89
C ARG A 163 22.78 12.77 7.99
N PRO A 164 22.15 13.42 8.98
CA PRO A 164 20.70 13.38 9.12
C PRO A 164 19.98 13.93 7.89
N TYR A 165 19.01 13.18 7.40
CA TYR A 165 18.02 13.67 6.44
C TYR A 165 16.74 14.06 7.19
N THR A 166 16.34 15.31 7.04
CA THR A 166 15.18 15.92 7.72
C THR A 166 14.09 16.30 6.73
N PHE A 167 13.94 15.52 5.66
CA PHE A 167 12.98 15.77 4.56
C PHE A 167 13.21 17.11 3.83
N ASN A 168 14.45 17.61 3.88
CA ASN A 168 14.91 18.77 3.14
C ASN A 168 16.04 18.35 2.18
N SER A 169 15.81 18.52 0.88
CA SER A 169 16.77 18.14 -0.17
C SER A 169 17.90 19.17 -0.38
N GLN A 170 17.82 20.37 0.20
CA GLN A 170 18.80 21.42 -0.04
C GLN A 170 20.24 21.04 0.33
N PRO A 171 20.52 20.36 1.46
CA PRO A 171 21.87 19.90 1.77
C PRO A 171 22.45 18.94 0.74
N PHE A 172 21.62 18.07 0.15
CA PHE A 172 22.00 17.19 -0.96
C PHE A 172 22.27 18.00 -2.22
N ILE A 173 21.37 18.90 -2.61
CA ILE A 173 21.51 19.72 -3.82
C ILE A 173 22.80 20.55 -3.78
N ALA A 174 23.16 21.08 -2.60
CA ALA A 174 24.36 21.89 -2.41
C ALA A 174 25.67 21.09 -2.40
N ASN A 175 25.62 19.78 -2.15
CA ASN A 175 26.81 18.94 -1.99
C ASN A 175 26.90 17.89 -3.11
N ARG A 176 27.69 18.15 -4.15
CA ARG A 176 27.86 17.21 -5.28
C ARG A 176 28.46 15.85 -4.90
N MET A 177 29.20 15.78 -3.79
CA MET A 177 29.79 14.54 -3.26
C MET A 177 28.88 13.89 -2.22
N SER A 178 27.58 13.87 -2.48
CA SER A 178 26.59 13.28 -1.60
C SER A 178 25.54 12.46 -2.34
N ALA A 179 24.85 11.62 -1.58
CA ALA A 179 23.62 10.96 -2.01
C ALA A 179 22.55 11.16 -0.90
N MET A 180 21.31 11.14 -1.30
CA MET A 180 20.17 11.36 -0.39
C MET A 180 19.17 10.22 -0.52
N GLN A 181 18.67 9.74 0.61
CA GLN A 181 17.54 8.82 0.60
C GLN A 181 16.30 9.47 -0.04
N GLY A 182 15.41 8.64 -0.54
CA GLY A 182 14.10 9.04 -1.03
C GLY A 182 13.29 7.83 -1.46
N TYR A 183 12.08 8.08 -1.90
CA TYR A 183 11.26 7.11 -2.61
C TYR A 183 11.31 7.39 -4.10
N VAL A 184 11.47 6.35 -4.91
CA VAL A 184 11.56 6.49 -6.38
C VAL A 184 10.34 7.16 -7.00
N THR A 185 9.24 7.14 -6.30
CA THR A 185 7.94 7.68 -6.70
C THR A 185 7.75 9.17 -6.40
N SER A 186 8.62 9.80 -5.59
CA SER A 186 8.43 11.19 -5.14
C SER A 186 9.69 12.05 -5.22
N GLU A 187 10.74 11.73 -4.45
CA GLU A 187 11.92 12.59 -4.31
C GLU A 187 12.68 12.89 -5.62
N PRO A 188 12.82 11.98 -6.60
CA PRO A 188 13.50 12.33 -7.86
C PRO A 188 12.80 13.49 -8.57
N TYR A 189 11.46 13.51 -8.57
CA TYR A 189 10.68 14.61 -9.14
C TYR A 189 10.89 15.92 -8.38
N ALA A 190 10.83 15.87 -7.06
CA ALA A 190 11.00 17.07 -6.22
C ALA A 190 12.41 17.66 -6.40
N VAL A 191 13.44 16.82 -6.45
CA VAL A 191 14.83 17.24 -6.69
C VAL A 191 15.00 17.84 -8.09
N GLU A 192 14.44 17.21 -9.12
CA GLU A 192 14.52 17.72 -10.49
C GLU A 192 13.89 19.12 -10.62
N LYS A 193 12.72 19.32 -9.98
CA LYS A 193 12.06 20.63 -9.95
C LYS A 193 12.88 21.69 -9.20
N ALA A 194 13.46 21.34 -8.04
CA ALA A 194 14.19 22.27 -7.20
C ALA A 194 15.60 22.58 -7.74
N ALA A 195 16.31 21.58 -8.24
CA ALA A 195 17.72 21.67 -8.57
C ALA A 195 17.99 21.84 -10.09
N LYS A 196 16.96 21.66 -10.93
CA LYS A 196 17.06 21.74 -12.40
C LYS A 196 18.03 20.72 -13.02
N PHE A 197 18.28 19.60 -12.33
CA PHE A 197 18.96 18.46 -12.89
C PHE A 197 18.19 17.17 -12.55
N LYS A 198 18.26 16.17 -13.42
CA LYS A 198 17.66 14.86 -13.17
C LYS A 198 18.61 14.01 -12.30
N PRO A 199 18.23 13.63 -11.08
CA PRO A 199 19.11 12.81 -10.24
C PRO A 199 19.25 11.39 -10.78
N GLY A 200 20.41 10.77 -10.53
CA GLY A 200 20.57 9.33 -10.63
C GLY A 200 19.80 8.63 -9.51
N VAL A 201 19.35 7.40 -9.77
CA VAL A 201 18.50 6.63 -8.83
C VAL A 201 19.12 5.26 -8.62
N ILE A 202 19.37 4.88 -7.36
CA ILE A 202 19.79 3.54 -6.93
C ILE A 202 18.67 2.96 -6.06
N LEU A 203 17.88 2.02 -6.61
CA LEU A 203 16.77 1.37 -5.89
C LEU A 203 17.34 0.23 -5.02
N LEU A 204 17.17 0.28 -3.71
CA LEU A 204 17.72 -0.70 -2.77
C LEU A 204 17.15 -2.11 -2.98
N ALA A 205 15.91 -2.22 -3.42
CA ALA A 205 15.26 -3.50 -3.72
C ALA A 205 16.01 -4.28 -4.82
N ASP A 206 16.59 -3.61 -5.81
CA ASP A 206 17.36 -4.24 -6.90
C ASP A 206 18.71 -4.79 -6.42
N TYR A 207 19.17 -4.38 -5.23
CA TYR A 207 20.39 -4.86 -4.58
C TYR A 207 20.12 -5.85 -3.45
N GLY A 208 18.89 -6.32 -3.32
CA GLY A 208 18.53 -7.37 -2.37
C GLY A 208 17.91 -6.89 -1.05
N TYR A 209 17.55 -5.61 -0.92
CA TYR A 209 16.65 -5.17 0.13
C TYR A 209 15.22 -5.60 -0.20
N SER A 210 14.92 -6.88 0.07
CA SER A 210 13.73 -7.58 -0.44
C SER A 210 12.48 -7.43 0.45
N ALA A 211 12.40 -6.37 1.24
CA ALA A 211 11.22 -6.07 2.04
C ALA A 211 9.96 -5.99 1.16
N TYR A 212 8.83 -6.49 1.68
CA TYR A 212 7.54 -6.00 1.26
C TYR A 212 7.27 -4.65 1.92
N SER A 213 6.49 -3.79 1.27
CA SER A 213 6.17 -2.45 1.76
C SER A 213 4.68 -2.16 1.57
N THR A 214 4.18 -1.09 2.20
CA THR A 214 2.75 -0.75 2.16
C THR A 214 1.88 -1.95 2.55
N LEU A 215 2.14 -2.49 3.76
CA LEU A 215 1.43 -3.66 4.27
C LEU A 215 0.07 -3.24 4.86
N ILE A 216 -0.95 -4.05 4.64
CA ILE A 216 -2.21 -3.96 5.38
C ILE A 216 -2.04 -4.73 6.69
N GLU A 217 -1.95 -4.02 7.81
CA GLU A 217 -1.97 -4.59 9.17
C GLU A 217 -3.36 -4.48 9.80
N THR A 218 -3.71 -5.50 10.59
CA THR A 218 -4.90 -5.48 11.45
C THR A 218 -4.62 -6.19 12.77
N ARG A 219 -5.55 -6.07 13.73
CA ARG A 219 -5.44 -6.80 14.99
C ARG A 219 -5.76 -8.28 14.80
N ARG A 220 -5.09 -9.14 15.58
CA ARG A 220 -5.34 -10.59 15.57
C ARG A 220 -6.76 -10.93 15.96
N ASP A 221 -7.33 -10.20 16.95
CA ASP A 221 -8.70 -10.45 17.37
C ASP A 221 -9.74 -10.13 16.28
N LEU A 222 -9.44 -9.18 15.38
CA LEU A 222 -10.30 -8.91 14.23
C LEU A 222 -10.22 -10.04 13.20
N VAL A 223 -9.01 -10.58 12.95
CA VAL A 223 -8.79 -11.76 12.09
C VAL A 223 -9.57 -12.98 12.60
N ASP A 224 -9.59 -13.19 13.91
CA ASP A 224 -10.25 -14.33 14.53
C ASP A 224 -11.77 -14.18 14.59
N LYS A 225 -12.27 -12.98 14.95
CA LYS A 225 -13.70 -12.72 15.18
C LYS A 225 -14.47 -12.36 13.93
N LYS A 226 -13.82 -11.66 12.97
CA LYS A 226 -14.46 -11.15 11.74
C LYS A 226 -13.61 -11.42 10.49
N PRO A 227 -13.25 -12.66 10.20
CA PRO A 227 -12.38 -12.99 9.06
C PRO A 227 -12.99 -12.61 7.71
N ASP A 228 -14.31 -12.65 7.57
CA ASP A 228 -15.02 -12.23 6.36
C ASP A 228 -14.84 -10.72 6.10
N LEU A 229 -14.95 -9.88 7.12
CA LEU A 229 -14.72 -8.45 7.01
C LEU A 229 -13.27 -8.17 6.57
N VAL A 230 -12.30 -8.89 7.15
CA VAL A 230 -10.88 -8.76 6.75
C VAL A 230 -10.70 -9.16 5.29
N GLN A 231 -11.32 -10.26 4.85
CA GLN A 231 -11.24 -10.72 3.46
C GLN A 231 -11.80 -9.66 2.50
N ARG A 232 -13.01 -9.17 2.76
CA ARG A 232 -13.67 -8.17 1.91
C ARG A 232 -12.84 -6.87 1.81
N PHE A 233 -12.24 -6.43 2.92
CA PHE A 233 -11.37 -5.25 2.92
C PHE A 233 -10.11 -5.46 2.08
N VAL A 234 -9.45 -6.61 2.22
CA VAL A 234 -8.25 -6.95 1.43
C VAL A 234 -8.61 -7.04 -0.05
N ASP A 235 -9.66 -7.78 -0.41
CA ASP A 235 -10.07 -7.97 -1.80
C ASP A 235 -10.45 -6.64 -2.48
N ALA A 236 -11.24 -5.81 -1.80
CA ALA A 236 -11.62 -4.48 -2.30
C ALA A 236 -10.41 -3.56 -2.47
N SER A 237 -9.45 -3.62 -1.53
CA SER A 237 -8.20 -2.85 -1.63
C SER A 237 -7.37 -3.30 -2.85
N ILE A 238 -7.26 -4.61 -3.09
CA ILE A 238 -6.57 -5.17 -4.26
C ILE A 238 -7.21 -4.67 -5.57
N VAL A 239 -8.54 -4.75 -5.68
CA VAL A 239 -9.28 -4.24 -6.85
C VAL A 239 -9.04 -2.73 -7.02
N GLY A 240 -9.08 -1.95 -5.94
CA GLY A 240 -8.78 -0.53 -5.98
C GLY A 240 -7.37 -0.23 -6.49
N TRP A 241 -6.38 -1.04 -6.13
CA TRP A 241 -5.01 -0.91 -6.64
C TRP A 241 -4.90 -1.25 -8.13
N TYR A 242 -5.59 -2.29 -8.62
CA TYR A 242 -5.64 -2.57 -10.05
C TYR A 242 -6.30 -1.43 -10.82
N THR A 243 -7.44 -0.92 -10.34
CA THR A 243 -8.13 0.23 -10.97
C THR A 243 -7.25 1.48 -10.96
N TYR A 244 -6.56 1.76 -9.84
CA TYR A 244 -5.68 2.92 -9.72
C TYR A 244 -4.50 2.87 -10.70
N LEU A 245 -3.89 1.70 -10.88
CA LEU A 245 -2.73 1.55 -11.75
C LEU A 245 -3.11 1.46 -13.23
N TYR A 246 -4.20 0.78 -13.56
CA TYR A 246 -4.48 0.37 -14.93
C TYR A 246 -5.83 0.88 -15.49
N GLY A 247 -6.72 1.33 -14.63
CA GLY A 247 -8.01 1.90 -15.00
C GLY A 247 -8.05 3.42 -14.93
N ASP A 248 -9.25 3.97 -14.75
CA ASP A 248 -9.47 5.39 -14.49
C ASP A 248 -9.25 5.69 -13.01
N ASN A 249 -8.22 6.46 -12.70
CA ASN A 249 -7.84 6.83 -11.35
C ASN A 249 -8.24 8.26 -10.95
N ALA A 250 -9.09 8.93 -11.74
CA ALA A 250 -9.47 10.32 -11.52
C ALA A 250 -10.11 10.56 -10.14
N ASP A 251 -11.01 9.65 -9.72
CA ASP A 251 -11.72 9.77 -8.44
C ASP A 251 -10.76 9.64 -7.24
N GLY A 252 -9.85 8.66 -7.28
CA GLY A 252 -8.81 8.47 -6.27
C GLY A 252 -7.88 9.68 -6.19
N ASN A 253 -7.42 10.18 -7.33
CA ASN A 253 -6.57 11.37 -7.42
C ASN A 253 -7.26 12.62 -6.89
N ALA A 254 -8.55 12.81 -7.18
CA ALA A 254 -9.34 13.92 -6.65
C ALA A 254 -9.43 13.87 -5.12
N MET A 255 -9.62 12.67 -4.54
CA MET A 255 -9.66 12.47 -3.10
C MET A 255 -8.29 12.74 -2.45
N ILE A 256 -7.19 12.27 -3.06
CA ILE A 256 -5.82 12.55 -2.60
C ILE A 256 -5.56 14.05 -2.57
N LYS A 257 -5.81 14.77 -3.67
CA LYS A 257 -5.59 16.23 -3.75
C LYS A 257 -6.43 17.03 -2.76
N LYS A 258 -7.65 16.56 -2.46
CA LYS A 258 -8.52 17.17 -1.45
C LYS A 258 -7.92 17.07 -0.05
N LEU A 259 -7.27 15.94 0.28
CA LEU A 259 -6.68 15.66 1.59
C LEU A 259 -5.25 16.18 1.72
N ASN A 260 -4.54 16.29 0.60
CA ASN A 260 -3.18 16.82 0.52
C ASN A 260 -3.03 17.72 -0.73
N PRO A 261 -3.22 19.04 -0.59
CA PRO A 261 -3.11 19.97 -1.72
C PRO A 261 -1.70 20.09 -2.34
N GLU A 262 -0.67 19.56 -1.69
CA GLU A 262 0.69 19.51 -2.24
C GLU A 262 0.85 18.46 -3.36
N MET A 263 -0.09 17.51 -3.45
CA MET A 263 -0.12 16.50 -4.51
C MET A 263 -0.70 17.11 -5.79
N THR A 264 0.20 17.59 -6.67
CA THR A 264 -0.20 18.08 -8.01
C THR A 264 -0.50 16.94 -8.98
N ASP A 265 -1.23 17.23 -10.06
CA ASP A 265 -1.52 16.22 -11.09
C ASP A 265 -0.23 15.65 -11.71
N GLU A 266 0.79 16.51 -11.89
CA GLU A 266 2.08 16.09 -12.44
C GLU A 266 2.83 15.16 -11.47
N LEU A 267 2.82 15.44 -10.16
CA LEU A 267 3.47 14.58 -9.18
C LEU A 267 2.74 13.22 -9.08
N ILE A 268 1.42 13.22 -9.05
CA ILE A 268 0.61 11.99 -9.05
C ILE A 268 0.90 11.15 -10.30
N ALA A 269 0.88 11.78 -11.49
CA ALA A 269 1.18 11.09 -12.74
C ALA A 269 2.60 10.51 -12.75
N TYR A 270 3.59 11.27 -12.25
CA TYR A 270 4.96 10.80 -12.07
C TYR A 270 5.01 9.58 -11.15
N SER A 271 4.37 9.65 -9.98
CA SER A 271 4.37 8.56 -8.98
C SER A 271 3.77 7.28 -9.55
N VAL A 272 2.60 7.38 -10.22
CA VAL A 272 1.94 6.23 -10.87
C VAL A 272 2.83 5.64 -11.98
N ALA A 273 3.45 6.47 -12.80
CA ALA A 273 4.37 6.01 -13.84
C ALA A 273 5.57 5.27 -13.23
N LYS A 274 6.14 5.78 -12.14
CA LYS A 274 7.28 5.15 -11.46
C LYS A 274 6.91 3.88 -10.72
N MET A 275 5.74 3.78 -10.12
CA MET A 275 5.25 2.53 -9.55
C MET A 275 5.18 1.41 -10.59
N LYS A 276 4.76 1.72 -11.82
CA LYS A 276 4.73 0.76 -12.93
C LYS A 276 6.14 0.46 -13.46
N GLU A 277 6.93 1.50 -13.78
CA GLU A 277 8.26 1.38 -14.37
C GLU A 277 9.20 0.50 -13.52
N TYR A 278 9.18 0.69 -12.21
CA TYR A 278 10.03 -0.06 -11.28
C TYR A 278 9.38 -1.34 -10.75
N GLY A 279 8.14 -1.62 -11.12
CA GLY A 279 7.39 -2.78 -10.63
C GLY A 279 7.21 -2.73 -9.11
N ILE A 280 6.90 -1.56 -8.57
CA ILE A 280 6.75 -1.39 -7.11
C ILE A 280 5.58 -2.21 -6.59
N VAL A 281 4.43 -2.15 -7.27
CA VAL A 281 3.19 -2.82 -6.84
C VAL A 281 3.00 -4.17 -7.53
N ASP A 282 3.11 -4.19 -8.86
CA ASP A 282 2.77 -5.36 -9.68
C ASP A 282 4.03 -6.01 -10.26
N SER A 283 4.76 -6.72 -9.41
CA SER A 283 5.96 -7.50 -9.75
C SER A 283 6.11 -8.66 -8.76
N GLY A 284 7.22 -9.37 -8.78
CA GLY A 284 7.54 -10.41 -7.80
C GLY A 284 6.43 -11.45 -7.64
N ASP A 285 5.99 -11.68 -6.39
CA ASP A 285 4.93 -12.66 -6.09
C ASP A 285 3.56 -12.24 -6.68
N ALA A 286 3.32 -10.93 -6.84
CA ALA A 286 2.08 -10.43 -7.40
C ALA A 286 1.87 -10.81 -8.87
N VAL A 287 2.94 -11.08 -9.62
CA VAL A 287 2.82 -11.51 -11.03
C VAL A 287 1.96 -12.76 -11.15
N LYS A 288 2.14 -13.71 -10.24
CA LYS A 288 1.41 -14.97 -10.23
C LYS A 288 0.14 -14.91 -9.39
N ASP A 289 0.23 -14.34 -8.20
CA ASP A 289 -0.78 -14.51 -7.15
C ASP A 289 -1.67 -13.26 -6.97
N GLY A 290 -1.40 -12.18 -7.72
CA GLY A 290 -2.13 -10.91 -7.67
C GLY A 290 -1.53 -9.89 -6.69
N ILE A 291 -1.92 -8.62 -6.84
CA ILE A 291 -1.54 -7.55 -5.92
C ILE A 291 -1.90 -7.96 -4.48
N GLY A 292 -1.07 -7.61 -3.52
CA GLY A 292 -1.25 -8.01 -2.12
C GLY A 292 -0.51 -9.29 -1.73
N ALA A 293 0.05 -10.03 -2.70
CA ALA A 293 0.71 -11.32 -2.48
C ALA A 293 1.91 -11.24 -1.53
N MET A 294 2.09 -12.30 -0.76
CA MET A 294 3.26 -12.56 0.07
C MET A 294 3.63 -14.04 0.00
N SER A 295 4.92 -14.37 0.24
CA SER A 295 5.39 -15.75 0.35
C SER A 295 6.24 -15.98 1.61
N ASP A 296 6.08 -17.17 2.22
CA ASP A 296 6.90 -17.59 3.36
C ASP A 296 8.40 -17.55 3.05
N ALA A 297 8.76 -17.97 1.84
CA ALA A 297 10.15 -18.03 1.39
C ALA A 297 10.80 -16.64 1.38
N ARG A 298 10.10 -15.63 0.86
CA ARG A 298 10.62 -14.27 0.78
C ARG A 298 10.67 -13.60 2.14
N ILE A 299 9.62 -13.73 2.95
CA ILE A 299 9.59 -13.17 4.31
C ILE A 299 10.70 -13.80 5.16
N GLY A 300 10.88 -15.13 5.09
CA GLY A 300 11.94 -15.83 5.81
C GLY A 300 13.33 -15.39 5.37
N SER A 301 13.58 -15.30 4.07
CA SER A 301 14.86 -14.81 3.53
C SER A 301 15.16 -13.36 3.96
N PHE A 302 14.15 -12.49 3.96
CA PHE A 302 14.30 -11.12 4.44
C PHE A 302 14.57 -11.06 5.94
N PHE A 303 13.85 -11.86 6.74
CA PHE A 303 14.09 -12.00 8.17
C PHE A 303 15.54 -12.41 8.46
N ASP A 304 16.05 -13.43 7.80
CA ASP A 304 17.42 -13.92 7.99
C ASP A 304 18.46 -12.84 7.67
N LYS A 305 18.26 -12.06 6.60
CA LYS A 305 19.12 -10.92 6.26
C LYS A 305 19.13 -9.87 7.36
N MET A 306 17.95 -9.47 7.83
CA MET A 306 17.82 -8.44 8.84
C MET A 306 18.33 -8.90 10.21
N ALA A 307 18.18 -10.18 10.52
CA ALA A 307 18.73 -10.78 11.73
C ALA A 307 20.27 -10.85 11.70
N ARG A 308 20.86 -11.17 10.53
CA ARG A 308 22.33 -11.09 10.35
C ARG A 308 22.85 -9.66 10.50
N ALA A 309 22.11 -8.69 9.96
CA ALA A 309 22.43 -7.28 10.05
C ALA A 309 22.21 -6.68 11.44
N GLY A 310 21.66 -7.44 12.41
CA GLY A 310 21.36 -6.96 13.76
C GLY A 310 20.15 -6.01 13.83
N VAL A 311 19.34 -5.93 12.77
CA VAL A 311 18.13 -5.07 12.73
C VAL A 311 16.99 -5.72 13.49
N VAL A 312 16.85 -7.04 13.42
CA VAL A 312 15.81 -7.81 14.13
C VAL A 312 16.45 -8.86 15.04
N LYS A 313 15.79 -9.17 16.15
CA LYS A 313 16.22 -10.25 17.05
C LYS A 313 16.01 -11.62 16.38
N ARG A 314 16.99 -12.50 16.48
CA ARG A 314 16.96 -13.84 15.85
C ARG A 314 15.96 -14.81 16.49
N ASP A 315 15.59 -14.60 17.74
CA ASP A 315 14.77 -15.48 18.56
C ASP A 315 13.28 -15.20 18.48
N ILE A 316 12.85 -14.23 17.69
CA ILE A 316 11.41 -14.00 17.45
C ILE A 316 10.83 -15.04 16.49
N ASP A 317 9.60 -15.44 16.73
CA ASP A 317 8.82 -16.23 15.77
C ASP A 317 8.24 -15.32 14.69
N PHE A 318 9.04 -15.01 13.67
CA PHE A 318 8.68 -14.06 12.61
C PHE A 318 7.44 -14.51 11.82
N ARG A 319 7.05 -15.81 11.84
CA ARG A 319 5.83 -16.30 11.19
C ARG A 319 4.57 -15.72 11.80
N LYS A 320 4.66 -15.19 13.02
CA LYS A 320 3.58 -14.42 13.64
C LYS A 320 3.40 -13.04 13.05
N ALA A 321 4.33 -12.52 12.26
CA ALA A 321 4.25 -11.15 11.69
C ALA A 321 3.19 -11.02 10.59
N TYR A 322 2.78 -12.12 9.95
CA TYR A 322 1.91 -12.10 8.77
C TYR A 322 0.94 -13.28 8.73
N SER A 323 -0.04 -13.20 7.82
CA SER A 323 -0.97 -14.27 7.50
C SER A 323 -1.24 -14.30 6.00
N LEU A 324 -1.04 -15.46 5.38
CA LEU A 324 -1.35 -15.68 3.97
C LEU A 324 -2.84 -16.04 3.72
N ARG A 325 -3.65 -16.08 4.78
CA ARG A 325 -5.05 -16.53 4.72
C ARG A 325 -5.91 -15.73 3.75
N PHE A 326 -5.64 -14.44 3.58
CA PHE A 326 -6.51 -13.48 2.90
C PHE A 326 -6.04 -13.11 1.49
N ILE A 327 -4.88 -13.58 1.07
CA ILE A 327 -4.19 -13.22 -0.17
C ILE A 327 -3.85 -14.45 -1.02
N ASN A 328 -3.14 -14.25 -2.13
CA ASN A 328 -2.70 -15.30 -3.06
C ASN A 328 -3.88 -16.04 -3.71
N LYS A 329 -4.97 -15.33 -3.97
CA LYS A 329 -6.23 -15.86 -4.54
C LYS A 329 -6.50 -15.37 -5.96
N GLY A 330 -5.57 -14.60 -6.54
CA GLY A 330 -5.71 -14.06 -7.89
C GLY A 330 -6.80 -13.00 -8.03
N VAL A 331 -7.22 -12.35 -6.93
CA VAL A 331 -8.24 -11.30 -6.96
C VAL A 331 -7.77 -10.16 -7.87
N GLY A 332 -8.62 -9.74 -8.82
CA GLY A 332 -8.36 -8.62 -9.72
C GLY A 332 -7.32 -8.89 -10.82
N LEU A 333 -6.79 -10.11 -10.97
CA LEU A 333 -5.84 -10.44 -12.05
C LEU A 333 -6.40 -10.19 -13.45
N ASP A 334 -7.73 -10.28 -13.63
CA ASP A 334 -8.44 -9.97 -14.86
C ASP A 334 -8.44 -8.47 -15.21
N LEU A 335 -8.15 -7.60 -14.24
CA LEU A 335 -7.99 -6.15 -14.43
C LEU A 335 -6.59 -5.76 -14.89
N ARG A 336 -5.62 -6.69 -14.85
CA ARG A 336 -4.27 -6.46 -15.35
C ARG A 336 -4.27 -6.45 -16.89
N PRO A 337 -3.60 -5.48 -17.54
CA PRO A 337 -3.42 -5.50 -18.99
C PRO A 337 -2.74 -6.78 -19.47
N LYS A 338 -3.27 -7.39 -20.55
CA LYS A 338 -2.78 -8.70 -21.07
C LYS A 338 -1.38 -8.65 -21.70
N ASN A 339 -0.78 -7.48 -21.87
CA ASN A 339 0.48 -7.26 -22.60
C ASN A 339 1.59 -6.64 -21.72
N GLN A 340 1.59 -6.92 -20.43
CA GLN A 340 2.70 -6.53 -19.54
C GLN A 340 3.45 -7.74 -19.01
#